data_22c9ce341261678d7b6baa5fdf5d903b
#
_entry.id   22c9ce341261678d7b6baa5fdf5d903b
#
_cell.length_a   1.000
_cell.length_b   1.000
_cell.length_c   1.000
_cell.angle_alpha   90.00
_cell.angle_beta   90.00
_cell.angle_gamma   90.00
#
_symmetry.space_group_name_H-M   'P 1'
#
loop_
_entity.id
_entity.type
_entity.pdbx_description
1 polymer ?
#
loop_
_entity_poly.entity_id
_entity_poly.type
_entity_poly.pdbx_seq_one_letter_code
_entity_poly.pdbx_strand_id
1 'polypeptide(L)'
;MYNTPPTFSWYVAGKVFKWLKGRGGLKAIGQINEKKAKKLYDFIDRSDLYSNKIEKSSRSIMNIPFLLEKEELNSKFLTDSSTKGLLALKGHRSVGGMRASIYNAMPEEGVEALIEFMWLFERENL
;
A
#
# COMPACT_ATOMS: atom_id res chain seq x y z
N MET A 1 20.46 29.36 -18.64
CA MET A 1 20.27 28.07 -17.93
C MET A 1 21.60 27.34 -17.88
N TYR A 2 22.05 26.97 -16.69
CA TYR A 2 23.30 26.19 -16.56
C TYR A 2 23.15 24.75 -17.04
N ASN A 3 21.94 24.15 -16.87
CA ASN A 3 21.67 22.77 -17.22
C ASN A 3 20.39 22.65 -18.04
N THR A 4 20.33 21.64 -18.91
CA THR A 4 19.10 21.25 -19.60
C THR A 4 18.08 20.76 -18.56
N PRO A 5 16.84 21.28 -18.54
CA PRO A 5 15.82 20.80 -17.63
C PRO A 5 15.47 19.33 -17.90
N PRO A 6 15.00 18.56 -16.90
CA PRO A 6 14.62 17.15 -17.06
C PRO A 6 13.28 17.05 -17.82
N THR A 7 13.28 17.34 -19.10
CA THR A 7 12.08 17.51 -19.94
C THR A 7 11.18 16.27 -19.97
N PHE A 8 11.77 15.08 -19.97
CA PHE A 8 11.01 13.82 -19.93
C PHE A 8 10.20 13.70 -18.64
N SER A 9 10.84 13.95 -17.50
CA SER A 9 10.15 13.92 -16.19
C SER A 9 9.01 14.93 -16.12
N TRP A 10 9.20 16.12 -16.66
CA TRP A 10 8.15 17.15 -16.73
C TRP A 10 7.01 16.74 -17.65
N TYR A 11 7.34 16.14 -18.80
CA TYR A 11 6.32 15.62 -19.71
C TYR A 11 5.45 14.54 -19.02
N VAL A 12 6.08 13.58 -18.34
CA VAL A 12 5.37 12.52 -17.62
C VAL A 12 4.52 13.11 -16.48
N ALA A 13 5.08 14.02 -15.67
CA ALA A 13 4.34 14.73 -14.62
C ALA A 13 3.11 15.45 -15.18
N GLY A 14 3.26 16.13 -16.33
CA GLY A 14 2.15 16.79 -17.00
C GLY A 14 1.04 15.81 -17.44
N LYS A 15 1.38 14.58 -17.85
CA LYS A 15 0.40 13.52 -18.14
C LYS A 15 -0.33 13.05 -16.88
N VAL A 16 0.42 12.86 -15.78
CA VAL A 16 -0.16 12.48 -14.47
C VAL A 16 -1.12 13.57 -13.97
N PHE A 17 -0.76 14.85 -14.06
CA PHE A 17 -1.66 15.94 -13.65
C PHE A 17 -2.93 16.01 -14.50
N LYS A 18 -2.85 15.78 -15.82
CA LYS A 18 -4.03 15.69 -16.69
C LYS A 18 -4.93 14.52 -16.29
N TRP A 19 -4.33 13.35 -16.00
CA TRP A 19 -5.06 12.18 -15.54
C TRP A 19 -5.76 12.45 -14.19
N LEU A 20 -5.06 13.03 -13.21
CA LEU A 20 -5.65 13.41 -11.92
C LEU A 20 -6.82 14.38 -12.10
N LYS A 21 -6.65 15.39 -12.96
CA LYS A 21 -7.72 16.37 -13.27
C LYS A 21 -8.95 15.66 -13.87
N GLY A 22 -8.73 14.73 -14.80
CA GLY A 22 -9.80 13.91 -15.40
C GLY A 22 -10.52 12.98 -14.42
N ARG A 23 -9.86 12.65 -13.29
CA ARG A 23 -10.44 11.84 -12.21
C ARG A 23 -11.17 12.66 -11.12
N GLY A 24 -11.44 13.93 -11.37
CA GLY A 24 -12.11 14.84 -10.44
C GLY A 24 -11.17 15.68 -9.55
N GLY A 25 -9.87 15.67 -9.86
CA GLY A 25 -8.86 16.48 -9.20
C GLY A 25 -8.44 15.96 -7.83
N LEU A 26 -7.70 16.78 -7.10
CA LEU A 26 -7.07 16.38 -5.82
C LEU A 26 -8.08 15.95 -4.76
N LYS A 27 -9.22 16.61 -4.68
CA LYS A 27 -10.26 16.29 -3.68
C LYS A 27 -10.82 14.88 -3.89
N ALA A 28 -11.19 14.55 -5.13
CA ALA A 28 -11.75 13.23 -5.46
C ALA A 28 -10.73 12.11 -5.24
N ILE A 29 -9.48 12.31 -5.72
CA ILE A 29 -8.39 11.33 -5.51
C ILE A 29 -8.05 11.19 -4.03
N GLY A 30 -8.04 12.29 -3.25
CA GLY A 30 -7.83 12.27 -1.82
C GLY A 30 -8.83 11.36 -1.11
N GLN A 31 -10.12 11.54 -1.39
CA GLN A 31 -11.19 10.71 -0.81
C GLN A 31 -11.03 9.22 -1.15
N ILE A 32 -10.66 8.90 -2.41
CA ILE A 32 -10.40 7.52 -2.83
C ILE A 32 -9.21 6.93 -2.05
N ASN A 33 -8.12 7.68 -1.92
CA ASN A 33 -6.93 7.23 -1.21
C ASN A 33 -7.18 7.04 0.28
N GLU A 34 -7.89 7.97 0.92
CA GLU A 34 -8.31 7.85 2.32
C GLU A 34 -9.17 6.60 2.55
N LYS A 35 -10.14 6.35 1.65
CA LYS A 35 -10.99 5.15 1.71
C LYS A 35 -10.18 3.87 1.62
N LYS A 36 -9.25 3.78 0.66
CA LYS A 36 -8.35 2.62 0.49
C LYS A 36 -7.49 2.39 1.74
N ALA A 37 -6.84 3.44 2.22
CA ALA A 37 -5.98 3.37 3.39
C ALA A 37 -6.77 2.96 4.64
N LYS A 38 -7.94 3.57 4.85
CA LYS A 38 -8.82 3.24 5.98
C LYS A 38 -9.22 1.78 5.99
N LYS A 39 -9.62 1.21 4.84
CA LYS A 39 -9.97 -0.22 4.75
C LYS A 39 -8.83 -1.12 5.25
N LEU A 40 -7.60 -0.87 4.77
CA LEU A 40 -6.46 -1.70 5.13
C LEU A 40 -6.03 -1.50 6.59
N TYR A 41 -6.00 -0.25 7.09
CA TYR A 41 -5.70 0.00 8.50
C TYR A 41 -6.76 -0.57 9.44
N ASP A 42 -8.05 -0.44 9.10
CA ASP A 42 -9.14 -1.02 9.91
C ASP A 42 -9.02 -2.55 10.01
N PHE A 43 -8.54 -3.21 8.96
CA PHE A 43 -8.25 -4.64 8.99
C PHE A 43 -7.04 -4.95 9.89
N ILE A 44 -5.90 -4.30 9.67
CA ILE A 44 -4.67 -4.51 10.44
C ILE A 44 -4.91 -4.25 11.93
N ASP A 45 -5.62 -3.16 12.28
CA ASP A 45 -5.86 -2.76 13.67
C ASP A 45 -6.80 -3.73 14.43
N ARG A 46 -7.49 -4.64 13.74
CA ARG A 46 -8.38 -5.66 14.36
C ARG A 46 -7.81 -7.06 14.32
N SER A 47 -6.71 -7.24 13.62
CA SER A 47 -6.08 -8.54 13.42
C SER A 47 -5.28 -8.95 14.66
N ASP A 48 -5.26 -10.25 14.94
CA ASP A 48 -4.39 -10.86 15.95
C ASP A 48 -3.02 -11.26 15.39
N LEU A 49 -2.89 -11.32 14.04
CA LEU A 49 -1.65 -11.68 13.36
C LEU A 49 -0.86 -10.46 12.85
N TYR A 50 -1.54 -9.36 12.48
CA TYR A 50 -0.90 -8.19 11.90
C TYR A 50 -0.90 -7.00 12.84
N SER A 51 0.17 -6.21 12.81
CA SER A 51 0.25 -4.98 13.58
C SER A 51 0.89 -3.83 12.80
N ASN A 52 0.53 -2.60 13.16
CA ASN A 52 1.16 -1.38 12.65
C ASN A 52 1.65 -0.54 13.83
N LYS A 53 2.97 -0.30 13.86
CA LYS A 53 3.64 0.43 14.96
C LYS A 53 3.61 1.96 14.78
N ILE A 54 3.05 2.45 13.66
CA ILE A 54 3.00 3.89 13.38
C ILE A 54 1.86 4.53 14.16
N GLU A 55 2.17 5.62 14.85
CA GLU A 55 1.18 6.49 15.53
C GLU A 55 0.06 6.86 14.54
N LYS A 56 -1.21 6.71 14.95
CA LYS A 56 -2.38 6.89 14.07
C LYS A 56 -2.41 8.23 13.34
N SER A 57 -1.99 9.30 14.03
CA SER A 57 -1.90 10.65 13.47
C SER A 57 -0.81 10.83 12.39
N SER A 58 0.14 9.89 12.33
CA SER A 58 1.29 9.91 11.42
C SER A 58 1.21 8.85 10.31
N ARG A 59 0.10 8.14 10.21
CA ARG A 59 -0.09 7.09 9.22
C ARG A 59 -0.19 7.64 7.80
N SER A 60 0.57 7.04 6.87
CA SER A 60 0.51 7.38 5.46
C SER A 60 -0.72 6.76 4.79
N ILE A 61 -1.39 7.53 3.92
CA ILE A 61 -2.47 7.00 3.07
C ILE A 61 -1.95 6.36 1.76
N MET A 62 -0.63 6.31 1.56
CA MET A 62 0.00 5.80 0.34
C MET A 62 0.88 4.58 0.56
N ASN A 63 1.60 4.52 1.68
CA ASN A 63 2.48 3.41 2.05
C ASN A 63 2.10 2.94 3.44
N ILE A 64 1.58 1.74 3.52
CA ILE A 64 1.10 1.13 4.77
C ILE A 64 2.07 0.03 5.17
N PRO A 65 2.99 0.29 6.10
CA PRO A 65 3.83 -0.75 6.68
C PRO A 65 3.03 -1.58 7.68
N PHE A 66 3.34 -2.86 7.77
CA PHE A 66 2.79 -3.75 8.79
C PHE A 66 3.75 -4.89 9.10
N LEU A 67 3.60 -5.45 10.29
CA LEU A 67 4.39 -6.57 10.78
C LEU A 67 3.48 -7.77 11.00
N LEU A 68 4.03 -8.97 10.91
CA LEU A 68 3.41 -10.17 11.44
C LEU A 68 3.91 -10.38 12.86
N GLU A 69 3.03 -10.68 13.81
CA GLU A 69 3.40 -11.00 15.20
C GLU A 69 4.23 -12.29 15.30
N LYS A 70 4.09 -13.18 14.30
CA LYS A 70 4.92 -14.39 14.12
C LYS A 70 5.93 -14.14 13.01
N GLU A 71 7.13 -13.68 13.33
CA GLU A 71 8.16 -13.30 12.34
C GLU A 71 8.58 -14.46 11.44
N GLU A 72 8.52 -15.70 11.92
CA GLU A 72 8.80 -16.90 11.14
C GLU A 72 7.88 -17.08 9.95
N LEU A 73 6.69 -16.48 9.96
CA LEU A 73 5.75 -16.49 8.84
C LEU A 73 6.07 -15.48 7.73
N ASN A 74 7.01 -14.56 7.93
CA ASN A 74 7.32 -13.51 6.96
C ASN A 74 7.67 -14.06 5.57
N SER A 75 8.51 -15.09 5.51
CA SER A 75 8.91 -15.69 4.24
C SER A 75 7.75 -16.40 3.56
N LYS A 76 6.94 -17.13 4.32
CA LYS A 76 5.73 -17.81 3.82
C LYS A 76 4.73 -16.79 3.27
N PHE A 77 4.45 -15.72 4.02
CA PHE A 77 3.56 -14.64 3.60
C PHE A 77 3.97 -14.03 2.25
N LEU A 78 5.26 -13.70 2.09
CA LEU A 78 5.78 -13.12 0.85
C LEU A 78 5.70 -14.09 -0.33
N THR A 79 5.95 -15.38 -0.10
CA THR A 79 5.84 -16.41 -1.13
C THR A 79 4.39 -16.61 -1.55
N ASP A 80 3.49 -16.82 -0.59
CA ASP A 80 2.08 -17.08 -0.84
C ASP A 80 1.39 -15.88 -1.49
N SER A 81 1.68 -14.65 -1.02
CA SER A 81 1.15 -13.42 -1.63
C SER A 81 1.60 -13.28 -3.09
N SER A 82 2.87 -13.59 -3.39
CA SER A 82 3.39 -13.52 -4.76
C SER A 82 2.69 -14.52 -5.70
N THR A 83 2.36 -15.73 -5.23
CA THR A 83 1.62 -16.73 -6.03
C THR A 83 0.19 -16.28 -6.35
N LYS A 84 -0.38 -15.39 -5.53
CA LYS A 84 -1.69 -14.75 -5.74
C LYS A 84 -1.61 -13.46 -6.55
N GLY A 85 -0.42 -13.10 -7.07
CA GLY A 85 -0.22 -11.87 -7.84
C GLY A 85 -0.09 -10.59 -6.99
N LEU A 86 0.01 -10.72 -5.66
CA LEU A 86 0.23 -9.61 -4.73
C LEU A 86 1.73 -9.39 -4.57
N LEU A 87 2.29 -8.52 -5.42
CA LEU A 87 3.74 -8.33 -5.56
C LEU A 87 4.27 -7.16 -4.74
N ALA A 88 5.59 -7.18 -4.50
CA ALA A 88 6.35 -6.08 -3.88
C ALA A 88 5.88 -5.70 -2.45
N LEU A 89 5.38 -6.68 -1.68
CA LEU A 89 4.91 -6.47 -0.31
C LEU A 89 6.05 -6.43 0.72
N LYS A 90 7.27 -6.84 0.37
CA LYS A 90 8.41 -6.81 1.30
C LYS A 90 8.68 -5.39 1.79
N GLY A 91 8.80 -5.22 3.09
CA GLY A 91 9.08 -3.95 3.75
C GLY A 91 10.49 -3.41 3.45
N HIS A 92 10.74 -2.17 3.84
CA HIS A 92 12.06 -1.56 3.65
C HIS A 92 13.10 -2.27 4.53
N ARG A 93 14.32 -2.48 3.99
CA ARG A 93 15.40 -3.20 4.68
C ARG A 93 15.75 -2.70 6.08
N SER A 94 15.52 -1.40 6.35
CA SER A 94 15.81 -0.79 7.66
C SER A 94 14.65 -0.94 8.66
N VAL A 95 13.44 -1.28 8.20
CA VAL A 95 12.24 -1.40 9.03
C VAL A 95 11.80 -2.85 9.18
N GLY A 96 12.04 -3.65 8.14
CA GLY A 96 11.56 -5.04 8.08
C GLY A 96 10.08 -5.15 7.75
N GLY A 97 9.51 -6.30 8.05
CA GLY A 97 8.10 -6.60 7.85
C GLY A 97 7.62 -6.47 6.41
N MET A 98 6.40 -5.99 6.28
CA MET A 98 5.69 -5.81 5.00
C MET A 98 5.36 -4.34 4.74
N ARG A 99 5.06 -4.02 3.50
CA ARG A 99 4.61 -2.69 3.09
C ARG A 99 3.68 -2.77 1.89
N ALA A 100 2.45 -2.34 2.06
CA ALA A 100 1.52 -2.14 0.95
C ALA A 100 1.69 -0.73 0.36
N SER A 101 2.09 -0.65 -0.91
CA SER A 101 2.18 0.61 -1.67
C SER A 101 0.89 0.80 -2.48
N ILE A 102 -0.03 1.61 -1.96
CA ILE A 102 -1.38 1.82 -2.51
C ILE A 102 -1.54 3.20 -3.14
N TYR A 103 -0.62 3.56 -4.04
CA TYR A 103 -0.59 4.88 -4.69
C TYR A 103 -1.87 5.23 -5.45
N ASN A 104 -1.94 6.45 -6.00
CA ASN A 104 -3.11 6.98 -6.70
C ASN A 104 -3.70 6.04 -7.77
N ALA A 105 -2.85 5.35 -8.52
CA ALA A 105 -3.28 4.47 -9.60
C ALA A 105 -3.68 3.06 -9.13
N MET A 106 -3.40 2.68 -7.86
CA MET A 106 -3.86 1.41 -7.30
C MET A 106 -5.38 1.45 -7.16
N PRO A 107 -6.13 0.56 -7.82
CA PRO A 107 -7.58 0.50 -7.68
C PRO A 107 -7.97 -0.03 -6.29
N GLU A 108 -9.20 0.23 -5.88
CA GLU A 108 -9.73 -0.22 -4.59
C GLU A 108 -9.75 -1.76 -4.51
N GLU A 109 -10.06 -2.41 -5.61
CA GLU A 109 -10.08 -3.87 -5.76
C GLU A 109 -8.72 -4.52 -5.44
N GLY A 110 -7.62 -3.84 -5.74
CA GLY A 110 -6.27 -4.31 -5.38
C GLY A 110 -6.04 -4.31 -3.87
N VAL A 111 -6.60 -3.34 -3.16
CA VAL A 111 -6.56 -3.30 -1.68
C VAL A 111 -7.47 -4.37 -1.10
N GLU A 112 -8.65 -4.59 -1.68
CA GLU A 112 -9.59 -5.64 -1.25
C GLU A 112 -9.00 -7.03 -1.44
N ALA A 113 -8.33 -7.28 -2.58
CA ALA A 113 -7.63 -8.55 -2.82
C ALA A 113 -6.51 -8.81 -1.79
N LEU A 114 -5.78 -7.76 -1.39
CA LEU A 114 -4.79 -7.88 -0.32
C LEU A 114 -5.43 -8.22 1.02
N ILE A 115 -6.51 -7.54 1.39
CA ILE A 115 -7.24 -7.80 2.65
C ILE A 115 -7.79 -9.22 2.67
N GLU A 116 -8.39 -9.70 1.57
CA GLU A 116 -8.90 -11.07 1.46
C GLU A 116 -7.77 -12.10 1.64
N PHE A 117 -6.63 -11.90 0.97
CA PHE A 117 -5.46 -12.74 1.15
C PHE A 117 -4.98 -12.74 2.61
N MET A 118 -4.84 -11.57 3.21
CA MET A 118 -4.40 -11.42 4.60
C MET A 118 -5.35 -12.12 5.58
N TRP A 119 -6.65 -12.01 5.37
CA TRP A 119 -7.65 -12.68 6.20
C TRP A 119 -7.57 -14.21 6.08
N LEU A 120 -7.43 -14.76 4.87
CA LEU A 120 -7.25 -16.19 4.65
C LEU A 120 -5.96 -16.69 5.30
N PHE A 121 -4.85 -15.98 5.08
CA PHE A 121 -3.55 -16.31 5.65
C PHE A 121 -3.56 -16.30 7.18
N GLU A 122 -4.22 -15.34 7.80
CA GLU A 122 -4.39 -15.27 9.25
C GLU A 122 -5.14 -16.50 9.78
N ARG A 123 -6.26 -16.88 9.17
CA ARG A 123 -7.05 -18.06 9.57
C ARG A 123 -6.31 -19.38 9.44
N GLU A 124 -5.38 -19.49 8.51
CA GLU A 124 -4.59 -20.70 8.28
C GLU A 124 -3.39 -20.82 9.23
N ASN A 125 -2.97 -19.72 9.88
CA ASN A 125 -1.71 -19.68 10.64
C ASN A 125 -1.89 -19.21 12.10
N LEU A 126 -3.12 -18.91 12.56
CA LEU A 126 -3.47 -18.75 13.98
C LEU A 126 -3.98 -20.06 14.55
#